data_37f977387d7f4ace446341f28bdfa4f3
#
_entry.id   37f977387d7f4ace446341f28bdfa4f3
#
_cell.length_a   1.000
_cell.length_b   1.000
_cell.length_c   1.000
_cell.angle_alpha   90.00
_cell.angle_beta   90.00
_cell.angle_gamma   90.00
#
_symmetry.space_group_name_H-M   'P 1'
#
loop_
_entity.id
_entity.type
_entity.pdbx_description
1 polymer ?
#
loop_
_entity_poly.entity_id
_entity_poly.type
_entity_poly.pdbx_seq_one_letter_code
_entity_poly.pdbx_strand_id
1 'polypeptide(L)'
;MNNKYEQRSKNSYNKKAENYDETFDGKFTVKFKEILYKAVDIKNNDIVVDIACGNGRLLQMLTKKNSFYGYGVDISEKMIEQAKKLNPSMNFYIGGCEEIPFKDSEIDVMTVCAAFHHFPNPQKFAEEAARVIKNGGDIYIAEVYLPAILRIICNPFVRFSKAGDVKFYSPNEIISIFENNGFVKNDIEFSGKVQLIKMKRK
;
A
#
# COMPACT_ATOMS: atom_id res chain seq x y z
N MET A 1 -8.48 -18.32 -5.27
CA MET A 1 -7.43 -19.32 -4.96
C MET A 1 -6.50 -18.74 -3.92
N ASN A 2 -6.27 -19.42 -2.79
CA ASN A 2 -5.31 -18.93 -1.79
C ASN A 2 -3.90 -18.94 -2.39
N ASN A 3 -3.40 -17.77 -2.73
CA ASN A 3 -2.06 -17.62 -3.28
C ASN A 3 -1.03 -17.87 -2.16
N LYS A 4 -0.04 -18.73 -2.41
CA LYS A 4 0.99 -19.09 -1.41
C LYS A 4 1.77 -17.87 -0.86
N TYR A 5 1.89 -16.79 -1.65
CA TYR A 5 2.56 -15.56 -1.23
C TYR A 5 1.70 -14.79 -0.22
N GLU A 6 0.40 -14.65 -0.49
CA GLU A 6 -0.56 -14.05 0.45
C GLU A 6 -0.58 -14.81 1.78
N GLN A 7 -0.61 -16.15 1.72
CA GLN A 7 -0.61 -16.95 2.95
C GLN A 7 0.69 -16.77 3.75
N ARG A 8 1.84 -16.64 3.08
CA ARG A 8 3.12 -16.35 3.75
C ARG A 8 3.11 -14.96 4.38
N SER A 9 2.68 -13.92 3.62
CA SER A 9 2.52 -12.57 4.14
C SER A 9 1.60 -12.55 5.35
N LYS A 10 0.38 -13.07 5.23
CA LYS A 10 -0.59 -13.17 6.32
C LYS A 10 0.03 -13.80 7.58
N ASN A 11 0.67 -14.97 7.43
CA ASN A 11 1.28 -15.67 8.55
C ASN A 11 2.46 -14.89 9.18
N SER A 12 3.26 -14.23 8.34
CA SER A 12 4.40 -13.42 8.79
C SER A 12 3.94 -12.20 9.58
N TYR A 13 2.97 -11.46 9.04
CA TYR A 13 2.48 -10.23 9.66
C TYR A 13 1.57 -10.49 10.86
N ASN A 14 0.79 -11.59 10.87
CA ASN A 14 0.06 -12.04 12.06
C ASN A 14 1.00 -12.27 13.27
N LYS A 15 2.19 -12.83 13.04
CA LYS A 15 3.16 -13.07 14.12
C LYS A 15 3.81 -11.80 14.66
N LYS A 16 3.91 -10.75 13.85
CA LYS A 16 4.59 -9.49 14.18
C LYS A 16 3.62 -8.41 14.70
N ALA A 17 2.31 -8.58 14.51
CA ALA A 17 1.32 -7.51 14.65
C ALA A 17 1.34 -6.82 16.01
N GLU A 18 1.50 -7.57 17.10
CA GLU A 18 1.41 -7.05 18.47
C GLU A 18 2.52 -6.02 18.77
N ASN A 19 3.73 -6.25 18.27
CA ASN A 19 4.89 -5.39 18.49
C ASN A 19 5.49 -4.89 17.15
N TYR A 20 4.65 -4.73 16.13
CA TYR A 20 5.09 -4.44 14.76
C TYR A 20 6.03 -3.24 14.67
N ASP A 21 5.69 -2.14 15.31
CA ASP A 21 6.49 -0.90 15.26
C ASP A 21 7.92 -1.07 15.85
N GLU A 22 8.13 -2.08 16.69
CA GLU A 22 9.45 -2.42 17.26
C GLU A 22 10.25 -3.39 16.40
N THR A 23 9.62 -4.06 15.45
CA THR A 23 10.28 -4.98 14.52
C THR A 23 11.19 -4.25 13.54
N PHE A 24 12.06 -5.00 12.87
CA PHE A 24 12.86 -4.46 11.77
C PHE A 24 11.96 -3.85 10.67
N ASP A 25 10.91 -4.57 10.26
CA ASP A 25 9.99 -4.12 9.20
C ASP A 25 9.24 -2.85 9.62
N GLY A 26 8.75 -2.80 10.86
CA GLY A 26 8.07 -1.63 11.40
C GLY A 26 8.97 -0.39 11.37
N LYS A 27 10.20 -0.51 11.87
CA LYS A 27 11.21 0.56 11.85
C LYS A 27 11.64 0.94 10.43
N PHE A 28 11.81 -0.04 9.56
CA PHE A 28 12.17 0.19 8.15
C PHE A 28 11.09 0.99 7.42
N THR A 29 9.80 0.72 7.68
CA THR A 29 8.68 1.39 7.00
C THR A 29 8.38 2.81 7.53
N VAL A 30 9.01 3.26 8.61
CA VAL A 30 8.81 4.63 9.14
C VAL A 30 9.06 5.69 8.06
N LYS A 31 10.17 5.58 7.34
CA LYS A 31 10.53 6.55 6.30
C LYS A 31 9.54 6.58 5.13
N PHE A 32 8.95 5.44 4.79
CA PHE A 32 7.91 5.36 3.75
C PHE A 32 6.63 6.11 4.19
N LYS A 33 6.23 5.92 5.44
CA LYS A 33 5.09 6.63 6.04
C LYS A 33 5.32 8.14 6.10
N GLU A 34 6.54 8.58 6.46
CA GLU A 34 6.91 10.00 6.51
C GLU A 34 6.86 10.65 5.12
N ILE A 35 7.33 9.97 4.07
CA ILE A 35 7.28 10.46 2.69
C ILE A 35 5.83 10.55 2.23
N LEU A 36 5.03 9.49 2.44
CA LEU A 36 3.59 9.51 2.15
C LEU A 36 2.88 10.63 2.93
N TYR A 37 3.15 10.77 4.22
CA TYR A 37 2.57 11.85 5.03
C TYR A 37 2.84 13.22 4.43
N LYS A 38 4.02 13.49 3.90
CA LYS A 38 4.35 14.77 3.26
C LYS A 38 3.63 14.96 1.93
N ALA A 39 3.61 13.94 1.11
CA ALA A 39 3.17 13.99 -0.29
C ALA A 39 1.66 13.88 -0.48
N VAL A 40 0.97 13.08 0.36
CA VAL A 40 -0.46 12.83 0.21
C VAL A 40 -1.25 14.12 0.45
N ASP A 41 -2.02 14.52 -0.56
CA ASP A 41 -2.97 15.62 -0.47
C ASP A 41 -4.35 15.07 -0.12
N ILE A 42 -4.93 15.55 0.98
CA ILE A 42 -6.23 15.13 1.50
C ILE A 42 -7.07 16.35 1.73
N LYS A 43 -8.28 16.37 1.22
CA LYS A 43 -9.29 17.38 1.50
C LYS A 43 -10.22 16.94 2.62
N ASN A 44 -10.92 17.91 3.21
CA ASN A 44 -11.94 17.57 4.21
C ASN A 44 -13.03 16.71 3.58
N ASN A 45 -13.40 15.65 4.31
CA ASN A 45 -14.40 14.65 3.94
C ASN A 45 -14.01 13.72 2.78
N ASP A 46 -12.74 13.72 2.33
CA ASP A 46 -12.26 12.69 1.39
C ASP A 46 -12.43 11.28 1.97
N ILE A 47 -12.71 10.33 1.12
CA ILE A 47 -12.63 8.91 1.42
C ILE A 47 -11.19 8.46 1.12
N VAL A 48 -10.43 8.16 2.18
CA VAL A 48 -9.02 7.76 2.12
C VAL A 48 -8.89 6.29 2.48
N VAL A 49 -8.32 5.50 1.58
CA VAL A 49 -8.14 4.06 1.78
C VAL A 49 -6.65 3.69 1.71
N ASP A 50 -6.16 3.02 2.76
CA ASP A 50 -4.80 2.48 2.81
C ASP A 50 -4.85 0.97 2.53
N ILE A 51 -4.21 0.52 1.44
CA ILE A 51 -4.15 -0.88 1.03
C ILE A 51 -2.89 -1.54 1.59
N ALA A 52 -3.05 -2.71 2.20
CA ALA A 52 -2.08 -3.36 3.07
C ALA A 52 -1.67 -2.43 4.22
N CYS A 53 -2.68 -1.92 4.93
CA CYS A 53 -2.57 -0.85 5.92
C CYS A 53 -1.79 -1.25 7.19
N GLY A 54 -1.47 -2.53 7.36
CA GLY A 54 -0.83 -3.05 8.56
C GLY A 54 -1.59 -2.64 9.83
N ASN A 55 -0.86 -2.11 10.81
CA ASN A 55 -1.44 -1.65 12.08
C ASN A 55 -2.13 -0.27 12.02
N GLY A 56 -2.36 0.29 10.83
CA GLY A 56 -3.07 1.56 10.64
C GLY A 56 -2.26 2.83 10.99
N ARG A 57 -0.95 2.72 11.18
CA ARG A 57 -0.10 3.84 11.59
C ARG A 57 -0.06 4.98 10.57
N LEU A 58 -0.07 4.69 9.27
CA LEU A 58 -0.11 5.73 8.24
C LEU A 58 -1.41 6.53 8.32
N LEU A 59 -2.55 5.86 8.40
CA LEU A 59 -3.86 6.52 8.55
C LEU A 59 -3.90 7.41 9.79
N GLN A 60 -3.38 6.93 10.95
CA GLN A 60 -3.25 7.75 12.15
C GLN A 60 -2.41 9.01 11.92
N MET A 61 -1.29 8.90 11.20
CA MET A 61 -0.47 10.08 10.90
C MET A 61 -1.22 11.08 10.02
N LEU A 62 -1.97 10.60 9.03
CA LEU A 62 -2.72 11.44 8.08
C LEU A 62 -3.82 12.26 8.76
N THR A 63 -4.38 11.83 9.90
CA THR A 63 -5.38 12.63 10.66
C THR A 63 -4.86 14.01 11.10
N LYS A 64 -3.54 14.19 11.12
CA LYS A 64 -2.93 15.49 11.45
C LYS A 64 -2.99 16.50 10.30
N LYS A 65 -3.38 16.07 9.09
CA LYS A 65 -3.48 16.95 7.91
C LYS A 65 -4.87 17.57 7.78
N ASN A 66 -5.87 16.72 7.70
CA ASN A 66 -7.27 17.14 7.52
C ASN A 66 -8.22 16.11 8.15
N SER A 67 -9.51 16.46 8.24
CA SER A 67 -10.59 15.56 8.60
C SER A 67 -11.03 14.76 7.36
N PHE A 68 -10.99 13.44 7.43
CA PHE A 68 -11.35 12.54 6.33
C PHE A 68 -11.99 11.25 6.85
N TYR A 69 -12.65 10.51 5.97
CA TYR A 69 -13.16 9.16 6.25
C TYR A 69 -12.06 8.13 5.96
N GLY A 70 -11.44 7.60 7.02
CA GLY A 70 -10.30 6.69 6.91
C GLY A 70 -10.73 5.23 6.87
N TYR A 71 -10.16 4.48 5.93
CA TYR A 71 -10.37 3.05 5.77
C TYR A 71 -9.05 2.33 5.54
N GLY A 72 -8.93 1.11 6.08
CA GLY A 72 -7.77 0.27 5.83
C GLY A 72 -8.18 -1.13 5.39
N VAL A 73 -7.42 -1.70 4.45
CA VAL A 73 -7.55 -3.09 4.03
C VAL A 73 -6.23 -3.81 4.25
N ASP A 74 -6.25 -4.95 4.93
CA ASP A 74 -5.07 -5.79 5.14
C ASP A 74 -5.45 -7.26 5.20
N ILE A 75 -4.56 -8.14 4.72
CA ILE A 75 -4.80 -9.59 4.71
C ILE A 75 -4.61 -10.22 6.10
N SER A 76 -3.89 -9.55 7.00
CA SER A 76 -3.57 -10.00 8.35
C SER A 76 -4.66 -9.57 9.34
N GLU A 77 -5.41 -10.54 9.89
CA GLU A 77 -6.43 -10.27 10.91
C GLU A 77 -5.83 -9.59 12.14
N LYS A 78 -4.62 -10.00 12.53
CA LYS A 78 -3.95 -9.43 13.70
C LYS A 78 -3.50 -7.99 13.49
N MET A 79 -3.08 -7.64 12.27
CA MET A 79 -2.82 -6.24 11.90
C MET A 79 -4.09 -5.41 11.97
N ILE A 80 -5.21 -5.91 11.45
CA ILE A 80 -6.51 -5.24 11.53
C ILE A 80 -6.97 -5.05 12.98
N GLU A 81 -6.75 -6.04 13.87
CA GLU A 81 -7.02 -5.88 15.29
C GLU A 81 -6.24 -4.70 15.90
N GLN A 82 -4.95 -4.56 15.56
CA GLN A 82 -4.14 -3.43 16.04
C GLN A 82 -4.57 -2.09 15.40
N ALA A 83 -4.89 -2.11 14.11
CA ALA A 83 -5.35 -0.91 13.40
C ALA A 83 -6.63 -0.33 14.00
N LYS A 84 -7.61 -1.19 14.35
CA LYS A 84 -8.85 -0.80 15.03
C LYS A 84 -8.61 -0.22 16.42
N LYS A 85 -7.66 -0.79 17.19
CA LYS A 85 -7.27 -0.24 18.50
C LYS A 85 -6.65 1.13 18.37
N LEU A 86 -5.79 1.31 17.36
CA LEU A 86 -5.05 2.55 17.12
C LEU A 86 -5.95 3.68 16.59
N ASN A 87 -6.96 3.33 15.80
CA ASN A 87 -7.84 4.27 15.08
C ASN A 87 -9.33 3.89 15.27
N PRO A 88 -9.91 4.07 16.46
CA PRO A 88 -11.26 3.57 16.76
C PRO A 88 -12.38 4.27 15.95
N SER A 89 -12.10 5.43 15.35
CA SER A 89 -13.05 6.17 14.51
C SER A 89 -12.99 5.78 13.03
N MET A 90 -12.10 4.89 12.63
CA MET A 90 -11.92 4.45 11.24
C MET A 90 -12.42 3.02 11.02
N ASN A 91 -12.61 2.64 9.77
CA ASN A 91 -13.09 1.31 9.39
C ASN A 91 -11.97 0.46 8.78
N PHE A 92 -11.89 -0.80 9.19
CA PHE A 92 -10.84 -1.72 8.74
C PHE A 92 -11.43 -3.05 8.31
N TYR A 93 -10.99 -3.53 7.15
CA TYR A 93 -11.45 -4.75 6.50
C TYR A 93 -10.32 -5.76 6.34
N ILE A 94 -10.64 -7.02 6.56
CA ILE A 94 -9.71 -8.13 6.26
C ILE A 94 -9.93 -8.51 4.80
N GLY A 95 -8.88 -8.37 3.96
CA GLY A 95 -8.97 -8.67 2.54
C GLY A 95 -7.66 -8.51 1.80
N GLY A 96 -7.58 -9.07 0.61
CA GLY A 96 -6.47 -8.87 -0.33
C GLY A 96 -6.67 -7.61 -1.18
N CYS A 97 -5.61 -7.22 -1.90
CA CYS A 97 -5.64 -6.05 -2.78
C CYS A 97 -6.35 -6.32 -4.12
N GLU A 98 -6.62 -7.59 -4.46
CA GLU A 98 -7.21 -7.98 -5.74
C GLU A 98 -8.76 -7.95 -5.74
N GLU A 99 -9.38 -7.67 -4.58
CA GLU A 99 -10.82 -7.54 -4.39
C GLU A 99 -11.07 -6.55 -3.26
N ILE A 100 -11.21 -5.28 -3.61
CA ILE A 100 -11.30 -4.18 -2.65
C ILE A 100 -12.78 -3.95 -2.28
N PRO A 101 -13.16 -3.94 -0.98
CA PRO A 101 -14.57 -3.93 -0.53
C PRO A 101 -15.21 -2.53 -0.64
N PHE A 102 -15.09 -1.90 -1.80
CA PHE A 102 -15.67 -0.60 -2.12
C PHE A 102 -16.43 -0.66 -3.44
N LYS A 103 -17.41 0.23 -3.60
CA LYS A 103 -18.13 0.41 -4.86
C LYS A 103 -17.26 1.12 -5.89
N ASP A 104 -17.71 1.06 -7.14
CA ASP A 104 -17.05 1.79 -8.23
C ASP A 104 -17.05 3.31 -7.95
N SER A 105 -15.92 3.94 -8.20
CA SER A 105 -15.74 5.39 -8.06
C SER A 105 -16.15 5.93 -6.68
N GLU A 106 -15.75 5.27 -5.61
CA GLU A 106 -16.09 5.67 -4.24
C GLU A 106 -14.92 6.38 -3.52
N ILE A 107 -13.67 6.05 -3.88
CA ILE A 107 -12.46 6.49 -3.17
C ILE A 107 -11.88 7.77 -3.78
N ASP A 108 -11.54 8.75 -2.93
CA ASP A 108 -10.87 9.98 -3.36
C ASP A 108 -9.35 9.81 -3.37
N VAL A 109 -8.79 9.17 -2.34
CA VAL A 109 -7.34 8.98 -2.18
C VAL A 109 -7.05 7.54 -1.76
N MET A 110 -6.15 6.88 -2.47
CA MET A 110 -5.62 5.56 -2.11
C MET A 110 -4.14 5.65 -1.78
N THR A 111 -3.70 4.92 -0.74
CA THR A 111 -2.28 4.79 -0.37
C THR A 111 -1.86 3.34 -0.36
N VAL A 112 -0.58 3.09 -0.71
CA VAL A 112 0.12 1.80 -0.55
C VAL A 112 1.49 2.10 0.04
N CYS A 113 1.77 1.57 1.22
CA CYS A 113 2.98 1.85 1.98
C CYS A 113 3.87 0.63 2.15
N ALA A 114 4.97 0.53 1.40
CA ALA A 114 5.95 -0.57 1.47
C ALA A 114 5.30 -1.96 1.38
N ALA A 115 4.37 -2.15 0.47
CA ALA A 115 3.58 -3.37 0.35
C ALA A 115 3.43 -3.90 -1.08
N PHE A 116 3.62 -3.07 -2.11
CA PHE A 116 3.38 -3.45 -3.50
C PHE A 116 4.22 -4.66 -3.95
N HIS A 117 5.41 -4.84 -3.39
CA HIS A 117 6.29 -5.99 -3.66
C HIS A 117 5.73 -7.33 -3.12
N HIS A 118 4.70 -7.31 -2.28
CA HIS A 118 3.98 -8.50 -1.81
C HIS A 118 2.77 -8.86 -2.68
N PHE A 119 2.32 -7.97 -3.58
CA PHE A 119 1.08 -8.19 -4.34
C PHE A 119 1.26 -9.30 -5.37
N PRO A 120 0.45 -10.37 -5.31
CA PRO A 120 0.62 -11.52 -6.19
C PRO A 120 0.32 -11.22 -7.65
N ASN A 121 -0.70 -10.38 -7.89
CA ASN A 121 -1.10 -9.92 -9.20
C ASN A 121 -1.29 -8.40 -9.22
N PRO A 122 -0.22 -7.62 -9.46
CA PRO A 122 -0.30 -6.16 -9.46
C PRO A 122 -1.16 -5.58 -10.59
N GLN A 123 -1.36 -6.32 -11.69
CA GLN A 123 -2.29 -5.92 -12.75
C GLN A 123 -3.72 -5.93 -12.23
N LYS A 124 -4.13 -7.02 -11.56
CA LYS A 124 -5.47 -7.12 -10.98
C LYS A 124 -5.70 -6.08 -9.87
N PHE A 125 -4.66 -5.78 -9.08
CA PHE A 125 -4.73 -4.67 -8.13
C PHE A 125 -4.96 -3.33 -8.84
N ALA A 126 -4.26 -3.06 -9.94
CA ALA A 126 -4.44 -1.81 -10.70
C ALA A 126 -5.84 -1.72 -11.35
N GLU A 127 -6.40 -2.84 -11.82
CA GLU A 127 -7.79 -2.92 -12.28
C GLU A 127 -8.78 -2.58 -11.16
N GLU A 128 -8.60 -3.16 -9.97
CA GLU A 128 -9.43 -2.86 -8.80
C GLU A 128 -9.26 -1.41 -8.34
N ALA A 129 -8.02 -0.89 -8.28
CA ALA A 129 -7.78 0.51 -7.97
C ALA A 129 -8.50 1.44 -8.97
N ALA A 130 -8.45 1.10 -10.27
CA ALA A 130 -9.17 1.84 -11.32
C ALA A 130 -10.69 1.77 -11.16
N ARG A 131 -11.22 0.67 -10.68
CA ARG A 131 -12.65 0.50 -10.42
C ARG A 131 -13.12 1.37 -9.27
N VAL A 132 -12.39 1.36 -8.14
CA VAL A 132 -12.87 1.98 -6.89
C VAL A 132 -12.50 3.45 -6.74
N ILE A 133 -11.41 3.91 -7.38
CA ILE A 133 -10.98 5.32 -7.32
C ILE A 133 -11.84 6.16 -8.28
N LYS A 134 -12.33 7.28 -7.79
CA LYS A 134 -13.07 8.29 -8.58
C LYS A 134 -12.23 8.82 -9.74
N ASN A 135 -12.86 9.22 -10.84
CA ASN A 135 -12.19 10.04 -11.85
C ASN A 135 -11.62 11.31 -11.20
N GLY A 136 -10.35 11.60 -11.44
CA GLY A 136 -9.64 12.70 -10.77
C GLY A 136 -9.13 12.37 -9.36
N GLY A 137 -9.41 11.19 -8.81
CA GLY A 137 -8.84 10.71 -7.55
C GLY A 137 -7.37 10.31 -7.69
N ASP A 138 -6.66 10.28 -6.58
CA ASP A 138 -5.21 10.05 -6.54
C ASP A 138 -4.85 8.70 -5.90
N ILE A 139 -3.80 8.06 -6.42
CA ILE A 139 -3.11 6.95 -5.76
C ILE A 139 -1.66 7.30 -5.48
N TYR A 140 -1.19 6.97 -4.28
CA TYR A 140 0.18 7.17 -3.80
C TYR A 140 0.80 5.84 -3.41
N ILE A 141 1.90 5.47 -4.05
CA ILE A 141 2.60 4.20 -3.80
C ILE A 141 4.02 4.53 -3.34
N ALA A 142 4.30 4.36 -2.06
CA ALA A 142 5.66 4.41 -1.53
C ALA A 142 6.21 2.99 -1.43
N GLU A 143 7.26 2.70 -2.20
CA GLU A 143 7.78 1.35 -2.36
C GLU A 143 9.31 1.31 -2.25
N VAL A 144 9.86 0.13 -1.97
CA VAL A 144 11.31 -0.08 -1.91
C VAL A 144 11.93 0.21 -3.29
N TYR A 145 12.90 1.11 -3.30
CA TYR A 145 13.73 1.37 -4.47
C TYR A 145 15.03 0.58 -4.42
N LEU A 146 15.25 -0.24 -5.41
CA LEU A 146 16.52 -0.91 -5.67
C LEU A 146 17.08 -0.49 -7.03
N PRO A 147 18.37 -0.10 -7.12
CA PRO A 147 19.04 0.10 -8.40
C PRO A 147 18.90 -1.12 -9.31
N ALA A 148 18.88 -0.90 -10.62
CA ALA A 148 18.58 -1.93 -11.61
C ALA A 148 19.42 -3.21 -11.43
N ILE A 149 20.72 -3.07 -11.21
CA ILE A 149 21.65 -4.21 -11.01
C ILE A 149 21.23 -5.03 -9.80
N LEU A 150 20.97 -4.37 -8.64
CA LEU A 150 20.56 -5.07 -7.42
C LEU A 150 19.21 -5.75 -7.59
N ARG A 151 18.27 -5.10 -8.30
CA ARG A 151 16.95 -5.67 -8.59
C ARG A 151 17.04 -6.91 -9.46
N ILE A 152 17.90 -6.92 -10.49
CA ILE A 152 18.13 -8.09 -11.33
C ILE A 152 18.71 -9.26 -10.52
N ILE A 153 19.64 -8.98 -9.60
CA ILE A 153 20.27 -10.00 -8.76
C ILE A 153 19.27 -10.53 -7.70
N CYS A 154 18.48 -9.64 -7.05
CA CYS A 154 17.63 -10.02 -5.93
C CYS A 154 16.32 -10.70 -6.38
N ASN A 155 15.68 -10.25 -7.48
CA ASN A 155 14.35 -10.73 -7.88
C ASN A 155 14.24 -12.25 -8.08
N PRO A 156 15.22 -12.99 -8.63
CA PRO A 156 15.15 -14.45 -8.73
C PRO A 156 15.00 -15.14 -7.36
N PHE A 157 15.49 -14.52 -6.29
CA PHE A 157 15.53 -15.09 -4.93
C PHE A 157 14.39 -14.60 -4.04
N VAL A 158 13.79 -13.45 -4.34
CA VAL A 158 12.71 -12.82 -3.54
C VAL A 158 11.53 -13.78 -3.32
N ARG A 159 11.17 -14.57 -4.32
CA ARG A 159 10.10 -15.58 -4.24
C ARG A 159 10.29 -16.65 -3.14
N PHE A 160 11.48 -16.77 -2.58
CA PHE A 160 11.78 -17.67 -1.46
C PHE A 160 11.63 -16.98 -0.10
N SER A 161 11.33 -15.70 -0.08
CA SER A 161 11.11 -14.92 1.15
C SER A 161 10.01 -15.56 2.01
N LYS A 162 10.27 -15.59 3.31
CA LYS A 162 9.28 -16.02 4.30
C LYS A 162 8.21 -14.95 4.54
N ALA A 163 8.48 -13.69 4.14
CA ALA A 163 7.55 -12.58 4.25
C ALA A 163 6.52 -12.56 3.11
N GLY A 164 6.68 -13.42 2.09
CA GLY A 164 5.74 -13.49 0.97
C GLY A 164 6.02 -12.46 -0.13
N ASP A 165 7.27 -11.95 -0.20
CA ASP A 165 7.65 -11.04 -1.28
C ASP A 165 7.54 -11.75 -2.64
N VAL A 166 7.07 -11.02 -3.64
CA VAL A 166 6.90 -11.52 -5.01
C VAL A 166 7.98 -10.96 -5.92
N LYS A 167 8.15 -9.63 -5.93
CA LYS A 167 9.11 -8.95 -6.81
C LYS A 167 9.37 -7.52 -6.36
N PHE A 168 10.59 -7.03 -6.49
CA PHE A 168 10.90 -5.60 -6.42
C PHE A 168 10.72 -4.96 -7.80
N TYR A 169 9.93 -3.89 -7.85
CA TYR A 169 9.55 -3.20 -9.08
C TYR A 169 10.37 -1.91 -9.27
N SER A 170 10.68 -1.59 -10.53
CA SER A 170 11.13 -0.25 -10.88
C SER A 170 9.95 0.73 -10.91
N PRO A 171 10.21 2.06 -10.83
CA PRO A 171 9.14 3.05 -10.97
C PRO A 171 8.38 2.89 -12.29
N ASN A 172 9.11 2.68 -13.40
CA ASN A 172 8.51 2.55 -14.74
C ASN A 172 7.61 1.30 -14.85
N GLU A 173 7.97 0.19 -14.20
CA GLU A 173 7.11 -0.99 -14.18
C GLU A 173 5.79 -0.71 -13.44
N ILE A 174 5.84 -0.05 -12.27
CA ILE A 174 4.63 0.33 -11.52
C ILE A 174 3.79 1.29 -12.35
N ILE A 175 4.40 2.35 -12.90
CA ILE A 175 3.69 3.34 -13.72
C ILE A 175 3.00 2.67 -14.91
N SER A 176 3.71 1.83 -15.66
CA SER A 176 3.13 1.13 -16.83
C SER A 176 1.93 0.26 -16.47
N ILE A 177 1.98 -0.42 -15.31
CA ILE A 177 0.85 -1.22 -14.80
C ILE A 177 -0.39 -0.35 -14.63
N PHE A 178 -0.25 0.82 -14.00
CA PHE A 178 -1.37 1.72 -13.72
C PHE A 178 -1.81 2.51 -14.97
N GLU A 179 -0.89 2.93 -15.85
CA GLU A 179 -1.22 3.63 -17.10
C GLU A 179 -2.09 2.76 -18.00
N ASN A 180 -1.82 1.45 -18.05
CA ASN A 180 -2.64 0.47 -18.78
C ASN A 180 -4.07 0.34 -18.21
N ASN A 181 -4.29 0.82 -16.98
CA ASN A 181 -5.57 0.78 -16.29
C ASN A 181 -6.20 2.19 -16.11
N GLY A 182 -5.82 3.15 -16.96
CA GLY A 182 -6.46 4.46 -17.02
C GLY A 182 -6.00 5.45 -15.97
N PHE A 183 -4.81 5.28 -15.41
CA PHE A 183 -4.14 6.31 -14.63
C PHE A 183 -3.17 7.11 -15.50
N VAL A 184 -2.82 8.30 -15.00
CA VAL A 184 -1.70 9.11 -15.54
C VAL A 184 -0.72 9.38 -14.43
N LYS A 185 0.56 9.29 -14.78
CA LYS A 185 1.63 9.67 -13.87
C LYS A 185 1.55 11.17 -13.58
N ASN A 186 1.55 11.51 -12.31
CA ASN A 186 1.59 12.90 -11.85
C ASN A 186 3.01 13.27 -11.39
N ASP A 187 3.62 12.44 -10.52
CA ASP A 187 4.94 12.70 -9.97
C ASP A 187 5.69 11.43 -9.56
N ILE A 188 7.01 11.53 -9.44
CA ILE A 188 7.91 10.51 -8.88
C ILE A 188 8.94 11.19 -7.99
N GLU A 189 9.06 10.75 -6.74
CA GLU A 189 10.09 11.19 -5.81
C GLU A 189 10.95 10.03 -5.34
N PHE A 190 12.23 10.31 -5.08
CA PHE A 190 13.17 9.36 -4.50
C PHE A 190 13.75 9.89 -3.20
N SER A 191 13.80 9.05 -2.17
CA SER A 191 14.44 9.37 -0.90
C SER A 191 15.14 8.15 -0.33
N GLY A 192 16.46 8.05 -0.57
CA GLY A 192 17.25 6.90 -0.19
C GLY A 192 16.76 5.61 -0.86
N LYS A 193 16.25 4.68 -0.07
CA LYS A 193 15.70 3.39 -0.57
C LYS A 193 14.19 3.43 -0.84
N VAL A 194 13.59 4.61 -0.90
CA VAL A 194 12.16 4.78 -1.15
C VAL A 194 11.95 5.44 -2.50
N GLN A 195 11.07 4.87 -3.31
CA GLN A 195 10.44 5.49 -4.46
C GLN A 195 8.98 5.79 -4.10
N LEU A 196 8.56 7.03 -4.28
CA LEU A 196 7.17 7.44 -4.19
C LEU A 196 6.65 7.74 -5.59
N ILE A 197 5.55 7.12 -5.95
CA ILE A 197 4.87 7.31 -7.23
C ILE A 197 3.49 7.87 -6.93
N LYS A 198 3.18 9.02 -7.50
CA LYS A 198 1.86 9.63 -7.47
C LYS A 198 1.22 9.50 -8.84
N MET A 199 0.00 8.97 -8.89
CA MET A 199 -0.78 8.84 -10.14
C MET A 199 -2.21 9.31 -9.91
N LYS A 200 -2.83 9.78 -10.98
CA LYS A 200 -4.21 10.27 -10.98
C LYS A 200 -5.08 9.40 -11.90
N ARG A 201 -6.28 9.05 -11.44
CA ARG A 201 -7.29 8.36 -12.25
C ARG A 201 -7.86 9.36 -13.30
N LYS A 202 -7.90 8.94 -14.58
CA LYS A 202 -8.53 9.71 -15.66
C LYS A 202 -10.03 9.73 -15.53
#